data_833d7926b806c21d0af10ab89a074d86
#
_entry.id   833d7926b806c21d0af10ab89a074d86
#
_cell.length_a   1.000
_cell.length_b   1.000
_cell.length_c   1.000
_cell.angle_alpha   90.00
_cell.angle_beta   90.00
_cell.angle_gamma   90.00
#
_symmetry.space_group_name_H-M   'P 1'
#
loop_
_entity.id
_entity.type
_entity.pdbx_description
1 polymer ?
#
loop_
_entity_poly.entity_id
_entity_poly.type
_entity_poly.pdbx_seq_one_letter_code
_entity_poly.pdbx_strand_id
1 'polypeptide(L)'
;MWAQMTSSTKVHSTITLICRMVELRDLHTAGHQQRVAALSAAIGSGLGLDQDGVERVRLAALIHDVGKMAVPIEVLSKPGNLTALEWQFLRNHVQTGYDVICDVEGLGVIAVAILQHHERLDGSGYPHGLVSQEIGMDARILAVADVVEAMASHRPYRSALGVDAALDEVTSRAGSLFDRDAVSVCVQLFRTEEFHFPDPGSLMWPESPLSQVNRGWAPLSLA
;
A
#
# COMPACT_ATOMS: atom_id res chain seq x y z
N MET A 1 -33.77 -1.74 -5.20
CA MET A 1 -32.80 -2.41 -4.31
C MET A 1 -31.39 -1.82 -4.38
N TRP A 2 -31.20 -0.60 -4.89
CA TRP A 2 -29.90 0.10 -5.01
C TRP A 2 -29.69 1.25 -4.03
N ALA A 3 -30.66 1.55 -3.18
CA ALA A 3 -30.74 2.83 -2.45
C ALA A 3 -30.31 2.78 -0.99
N GLN A 4 -29.74 1.71 -0.46
CA GLN A 4 -29.40 1.62 1.00
C GLN A 4 -28.03 0.99 1.29
N MET A 5 -27.04 1.14 0.41
CA MET A 5 -25.66 0.95 0.87
C MET A 5 -25.27 2.17 1.71
N THR A 6 -24.88 1.95 2.97
CA THR A 6 -24.36 3.01 3.83
C THR A 6 -23.12 3.63 3.17
N SER A 7 -22.82 4.89 3.45
CA SER A 7 -21.64 5.61 2.88
C SER A 7 -20.35 4.80 3.07
N SER A 8 -20.16 4.18 4.23
CA SER A 8 -19.02 3.33 4.54
C SER A 8 -18.89 2.12 3.60
N THR A 9 -19.99 1.42 3.31
CA THR A 9 -19.97 0.25 2.41
C THR A 9 -19.61 0.64 0.98
N LYS A 10 -20.04 1.83 0.53
CA LYS A 10 -19.70 2.35 -0.81
C LYS A 10 -18.20 2.66 -0.92
N VAL A 11 -17.64 3.33 0.09
CA VAL A 11 -16.21 3.65 0.15
C VAL A 11 -15.37 2.37 0.10
N HIS A 12 -15.67 1.37 0.92
CA HIS A 12 -14.97 0.09 0.91
C HIS A 12 -15.03 -0.61 -0.45
N SER A 13 -16.20 -0.66 -1.08
CA SER A 13 -16.36 -1.28 -2.40
C SER A 13 -15.56 -0.57 -3.47
N THR A 14 -15.53 0.77 -3.43
CA THR A 14 -14.75 1.59 -4.36
C THR A 14 -13.25 1.36 -4.18
N ILE A 15 -12.75 1.38 -2.95
CA ILE A 15 -11.34 1.11 -2.64
C ILE A 15 -10.95 -0.30 -3.07
N THR A 16 -11.80 -1.29 -2.81
CA THR A 16 -11.60 -2.67 -3.28
C THR A 16 -11.44 -2.74 -4.80
N LEU A 17 -12.29 -2.04 -5.55
CA LEU A 17 -12.21 -1.98 -7.01
C LEU A 17 -10.91 -1.33 -7.47
N ILE A 18 -10.55 -0.19 -6.89
CA ILE A 18 -9.30 0.52 -7.21
C ILE A 18 -8.08 -0.37 -6.96
N CYS A 19 -8.02 -1.03 -5.80
CA CYS A 19 -6.92 -1.92 -5.46
C CYS A 19 -6.76 -3.05 -6.51
N ARG A 20 -7.87 -3.68 -6.92
CA ARG A 20 -7.84 -4.70 -7.99
C ARG A 20 -7.35 -4.15 -9.33
N MET A 21 -7.74 -2.93 -9.68
CA MET A 21 -7.27 -2.29 -10.92
C MET A 21 -5.75 -2.06 -10.88
N VAL A 22 -5.22 -1.63 -9.75
CA VAL A 22 -3.77 -1.45 -9.56
C VAL A 22 -3.04 -2.78 -9.66
N GLU A 23 -3.54 -3.84 -9.02
CA GLU A 23 -2.96 -5.19 -9.11
C GLU A 23 -2.98 -5.75 -10.54
N LEU A 24 -4.01 -5.47 -11.33
CA LEU A 24 -4.06 -5.86 -12.75
C LEU A 24 -3.04 -5.09 -13.59
N ARG A 25 -2.72 -3.87 -13.22
CA ARG A 25 -1.76 -3.02 -13.95
C ARG A 25 -0.32 -3.36 -13.60
N ASP A 26 -0.05 -3.59 -12.33
CA ASP A 26 1.27 -3.93 -11.81
C ASP A 26 1.23 -5.34 -11.21
N LEU A 27 1.49 -6.34 -12.06
CA LEU A 27 1.47 -7.77 -11.70
C LEU A 27 2.47 -8.11 -10.56
N HIS A 28 3.38 -7.19 -10.23
CA HIS A 28 4.38 -7.36 -9.17
C HIS A 28 3.83 -6.98 -7.79
N THR A 29 2.62 -6.40 -7.74
CA THR A 29 1.97 -5.94 -6.51
C THR A 29 0.85 -6.85 -6.02
N ALA A 30 0.67 -8.05 -6.62
CA ALA A 30 -0.36 -8.98 -6.18
C ALA A 30 -0.25 -9.27 -4.68
N GLY A 31 -1.28 -8.88 -3.92
CA GLY A 31 -1.33 -8.98 -2.47
C GLY A 31 -0.42 -8.03 -1.69
N HIS A 32 0.44 -7.24 -2.34
CA HIS A 32 1.30 -6.26 -1.70
C HIS A 32 0.48 -5.22 -0.92
N GLN A 33 -0.47 -4.55 -1.59
CA GLN A 33 -1.31 -3.54 -0.95
C GLN A 33 -2.05 -4.09 0.28
N GLN A 34 -2.52 -5.33 0.20
CA GLN A 34 -3.24 -5.97 1.30
C GLN A 34 -2.31 -6.28 2.49
N ARG A 35 -1.07 -6.74 2.22
CA ARG A 35 -0.08 -6.99 3.27
C ARG A 35 0.42 -5.70 3.90
N VAL A 36 0.67 -4.65 3.08
CA VAL A 36 1.00 -3.30 3.59
C VAL A 36 -0.16 -2.77 4.44
N ALA A 37 -1.41 -2.93 3.99
CA ALA A 37 -2.58 -2.47 4.73
C ALA A 37 -2.74 -3.20 6.07
N ALA A 38 -2.51 -4.52 6.10
CA ALA A 38 -2.56 -5.29 7.35
C ALA A 38 -1.47 -4.84 8.33
N LEU A 39 -0.24 -4.65 7.87
CA LEU A 39 0.86 -4.18 8.71
C LEU A 39 0.64 -2.73 9.18
N SER A 40 0.17 -1.84 8.29
CA SER A 40 -0.14 -0.45 8.64
C SER A 40 -1.21 -0.36 9.72
N ALA A 41 -2.28 -1.16 9.62
CA ALA A 41 -3.32 -1.24 10.63
C ALA A 41 -2.78 -1.75 11.98
N ALA A 42 -1.94 -2.77 11.96
CA ALA A 42 -1.32 -3.31 13.19
C ALA A 42 -0.40 -2.27 13.84
N ILE A 43 0.44 -1.56 13.06
CA ILE A 43 1.29 -0.47 13.58
C ILE A 43 0.42 0.65 14.15
N GLY A 44 -0.62 1.08 13.43
CA GLY A 44 -1.53 2.13 13.90
C GLY A 44 -2.22 1.77 15.21
N SER A 45 -2.68 0.52 15.35
CA SER A 45 -3.25 0.01 16.60
C SER A 45 -2.23 0.00 17.74
N GLY A 46 -0.99 -0.46 17.48
CA GLY A 46 0.08 -0.48 18.46
C GLY A 46 0.55 0.92 18.89
N LEU A 47 0.38 1.93 18.04
CA LEU A 47 0.59 3.35 18.37
C LEU A 47 -0.59 3.97 19.14
N GLY A 48 -1.68 3.24 19.35
CA GLY A 48 -2.85 3.72 20.07
C GLY A 48 -3.79 4.61 19.23
N LEU A 49 -3.78 4.52 17.91
CA LEU A 49 -4.79 5.15 17.08
C LEU A 49 -6.17 4.58 17.43
N ASP A 50 -7.19 5.42 17.38
CA ASP A 50 -8.56 4.96 17.49
C ASP A 50 -8.98 4.14 16.25
N GLN A 51 -10.16 3.52 16.31
CA GLN A 51 -10.64 2.64 15.25
C GLN A 51 -10.74 3.36 13.91
N ASP A 52 -11.12 4.62 13.88
CA ASP A 52 -11.22 5.41 12.66
C ASP A 52 -9.82 5.73 12.09
N GLY A 53 -8.84 6.00 12.94
CA GLY A 53 -7.45 6.20 12.58
C GLY A 53 -6.80 4.93 12.01
N VAL A 54 -7.02 3.80 12.65
CA VAL A 54 -6.55 2.48 12.14
C VAL A 54 -7.16 2.18 10.79
N GLU A 55 -8.47 2.38 10.62
CA GLU A 55 -9.14 2.14 9.35
C GLU A 55 -8.66 3.12 8.27
N ARG A 56 -8.45 4.38 8.59
CA ARG A 56 -7.94 5.39 7.66
C ARG A 56 -6.57 5.01 7.11
N VAL A 57 -5.61 4.64 7.97
CA VAL A 57 -4.27 4.23 7.50
C VAL A 57 -4.32 2.92 6.72
N ARG A 58 -5.20 1.99 7.10
CA ARG A 58 -5.43 0.75 6.36
C ARG A 58 -5.95 1.01 4.95
N LEU A 59 -6.93 1.90 4.81
CA LEU A 59 -7.49 2.28 3.51
C LEU A 59 -6.47 3.03 2.64
N ALA A 60 -5.66 3.92 3.23
CA ALA A 60 -4.57 4.58 2.53
C ALA A 60 -3.58 3.55 1.96
N ALA A 61 -3.20 2.56 2.77
CA ALA A 61 -2.27 1.52 2.35
C ALA A 61 -2.82 0.63 1.22
N LEU A 62 -4.14 0.36 1.18
CA LEU A 62 -4.76 -0.41 0.09
C LEU A 62 -4.64 0.25 -1.28
N ILE A 63 -4.57 1.58 -1.33
CA ILE A 63 -4.59 2.33 -2.60
C ILE A 63 -3.40 3.28 -2.76
N HIS A 64 -2.37 3.17 -1.91
CA HIS A 64 -1.21 4.09 -1.95
C HIS A 64 -0.55 4.17 -3.32
N ASP A 65 -0.59 3.11 -4.06
CA ASP A 65 0.00 2.95 -5.38
C ASP A 65 -0.95 3.24 -6.55
N VAL A 66 -2.17 3.77 -6.30
CA VAL A 66 -3.18 4.02 -7.36
C VAL A 66 -2.64 4.85 -8.51
N GLY A 67 -1.77 5.80 -8.24
CA GLY A 67 -1.15 6.64 -9.28
C GLY A 67 -0.21 5.90 -10.24
N LYS A 68 0.21 4.68 -9.94
CA LYS A 68 0.95 3.82 -10.88
C LYS A 68 0.15 3.49 -12.13
N MET A 69 -1.17 3.66 -12.10
CA MET A 69 -2.02 3.56 -13.29
C MET A 69 -1.60 4.51 -14.42
N ALA A 70 -1.00 5.65 -14.11
CA ALA A 70 -0.51 6.62 -15.09
C ALA A 70 0.96 6.40 -15.50
N VAL A 71 1.68 5.49 -14.85
CA VAL A 71 3.07 5.18 -15.20
C VAL A 71 3.10 4.28 -16.44
N PRO A 72 3.93 4.56 -17.48
CA PRO A 72 4.08 3.70 -18.62
C PRO A 72 4.44 2.27 -18.22
N ILE A 73 3.81 1.29 -18.85
CA ILE A 73 4.04 -0.14 -18.51
C ILE A 73 5.49 -0.55 -18.75
N GLU A 74 6.14 0.06 -19.74
CA GLU A 74 7.55 -0.16 -20.08
C GLU A 74 8.48 0.26 -18.94
N VAL A 75 8.07 1.25 -18.13
CA VAL A 75 8.80 1.69 -16.93
C VAL A 75 8.53 0.74 -15.76
N LEU A 76 7.27 0.37 -15.53
CA LEU A 76 6.88 -0.53 -14.43
C LEU A 76 7.48 -1.95 -14.60
N SER A 77 7.54 -2.45 -15.83
CA SER A 77 8.02 -3.81 -16.13
C SER A 77 9.49 -3.87 -16.59
N LYS A 78 10.20 -2.74 -16.56
CA LYS A 78 11.57 -2.67 -17.07
C LYS A 78 12.51 -3.57 -16.26
N PRO A 79 13.21 -4.51 -16.90
CA PRO A 79 14.25 -5.26 -16.24
C PRO A 79 15.48 -4.37 -16.04
N GLY A 80 15.99 -4.31 -14.81
CA GLY A 80 17.19 -3.54 -14.45
C GLY A 80 16.90 -2.13 -13.96
N ASN A 81 17.89 -1.24 -14.06
CA ASN A 81 17.83 0.10 -13.49
C ASN A 81 17.04 1.06 -14.36
N LEU A 82 16.26 1.92 -13.71
CA LEU A 82 15.57 3.04 -14.35
C LEU A 82 16.55 4.18 -14.62
N THR A 83 16.38 4.85 -15.76
CA THR A 83 17.03 6.14 -16.04
C THR A 83 16.47 7.25 -15.14
N ALA A 84 17.14 8.40 -15.07
CA ALA A 84 16.65 9.53 -14.28
C ALA A 84 15.25 10.00 -14.70
N LEU A 85 14.94 9.99 -16.01
CA LEU A 85 13.62 10.35 -16.54
C LEU A 85 12.56 9.30 -16.14
N GLU A 86 12.86 8.01 -16.25
CA GLU A 86 11.94 6.94 -15.85
C GLU A 86 11.67 6.98 -14.34
N TRP A 87 12.67 7.33 -13.53
CA TRP A 87 12.50 7.58 -12.10
C TRP A 87 11.55 8.75 -11.84
N GLN A 88 11.60 9.82 -12.62
CA GLN A 88 10.64 10.91 -12.50
C GLN A 88 9.21 10.46 -12.79
N PHE A 89 8.99 9.66 -13.84
CA PHE A 89 7.67 9.06 -14.12
C PHE A 89 7.19 8.20 -12.95
N LEU A 90 8.06 7.33 -12.42
CA LEU A 90 7.69 6.49 -11.30
C LEU A 90 7.36 7.31 -10.04
N ARG A 91 8.20 8.28 -9.68
CA ARG A 91 7.98 9.14 -8.50
C ARG A 91 6.70 9.96 -8.58
N ASN A 92 6.26 10.30 -9.79
CA ASN A 92 5.03 11.08 -9.96
C ASN A 92 3.75 10.31 -9.57
N HIS A 93 3.83 8.99 -9.31
CA HIS A 93 2.64 8.22 -8.91
C HIS A 93 2.01 8.75 -7.61
N VAL A 94 2.79 9.30 -6.68
CA VAL A 94 2.24 9.83 -5.42
C VAL A 94 1.37 11.06 -5.68
N GLN A 95 1.82 11.98 -6.55
CA GLN A 95 1.05 13.15 -6.95
C GLN A 95 -0.19 12.74 -7.74
N THR A 96 -0.04 11.88 -8.73
CA THR A 96 -1.18 11.37 -9.52
C THR A 96 -2.19 10.65 -8.63
N GLY A 97 -1.72 9.84 -7.67
CA GLY A 97 -2.59 9.17 -6.71
C GLY A 97 -3.38 10.15 -5.85
N TYR A 98 -2.73 11.19 -5.35
CA TYR A 98 -3.38 12.29 -4.64
C TYR A 98 -4.44 12.97 -5.51
N ASP A 99 -4.09 13.39 -6.72
CA ASP A 99 -4.98 14.12 -7.63
C ASP A 99 -6.25 13.34 -8.00
N VAL A 100 -6.13 12.00 -8.08
CA VAL A 100 -7.29 11.12 -8.38
C VAL A 100 -8.22 10.98 -7.18
N ILE A 101 -7.69 11.06 -5.95
CA ILE A 101 -8.44 10.69 -4.73
C ILE A 101 -8.88 11.91 -3.91
N CYS A 102 -8.18 13.04 -4.00
CA CYS A 102 -8.36 14.19 -3.09
C CYS A 102 -9.77 14.79 -3.10
N ASP A 103 -10.45 14.77 -4.25
CA ASP A 103 -11.80 15.31 -4.41
C ASP A 103 -12.92 14.28 -4.16
N VAL A 104 -12.56 13.04 -3.85
CA VAL A 104 -13.55 12.01 -3.51
C VAL A 104 -14.03 12.22 -2.08
N GLU A 105 -15.33 12.36 -1.88
CA GLU A 105 -15.95 12.58 -0.58
C GLU A 105 -15.50 11.52 0.43
N GLY A 106 -14.94 11.97 1.55
CA GLY A 106 -14.45 11.11 2.64
C GLY A 106 -13.04 10.57 2.44
N LEU A 107 -12.35 10.81 1.30
CA LEU A 107 -11.01 10.28 1.03
C LEU A 107 -9.88 11.32 1.08
N GLY A 108 -10.19 12.60 1.29
CA GLY A 108 -9.17 13.67 1.26
C GLY A 108 -8.00 13.45 2.22
N VAL A 109 -8.25 12.95 3.45
CA VAL A 109 -7.19 12.65 4.41
C VAL A 109 -6.33 11.46 3.95
N ILE A 110 -6.96 10.46 3.34
CA ILE A 110 -6.26 9.30 2.74
C ILE A 110 -5.37 9.76 1.59
N ALA A 111 -5.85 10.68 0.74
CA ALA A 111 -5.07 11.24 -0.36
C ALA A 111 -3.77 11.90 0.13
N VAL A 112 -3.80 12.61 1.26
CA VAL A 112 -2.58 13.19 1.86
C VAL A 112 -1.58 12.11 2.26
N ALA A 113 -2.03 11.01 2.86
CA ALA A 113 -1.14 9.90 3.21
C ALA A 113 -0.51 9.26 1.95
N ILE A 114 -1.30 9.13 0.85
CA ILE A 114 -0.80 8.66 -0.45
C ILE A 114 0.27 9.60 -1.01
N LEU A 115 0.06 10.91 -0.94
CA LEU A 115 1.03 11.90 -1.43
C LEU A 115 2.36 11.82 -0.68
N GLN A 116 2.32 11.56 0.63
CA GLN A 116 3.47 11.70 1.52
C GLN A 116 4.20 10.40 1.85
N HIS A 117 3.73 9.20 1.43
CA HIS A 117 4.30 7.94 1.92
C HIS A 117 5.75 7.68 1.50
N HIS A 118 6.24 8.39 0.49
CA HIS A 118 7.64 8.37 0.09
C HIS A 118 8.45 9.55 0.63
N GLU A 119 7.87 10.42 1.44
CA GLU A 119 8.64 11.41 2.20
C GLU A 119 9.48 10.72 3.28
N ARG A 120 10.55 11.37 3.70
CA ARG A 120 11.46 10.88 4.73
C ARG A 120 11.70 12.00 5.74
N LEU A 121 11.83 11.66 7.03
CA LEU A 121 11.91 12.65 8.11
C LEU A 121 13.05 13.66 7.95
N ASP A 122 14.11 13.32 7.23
CA ASP A 122 15.27 14.17 6.94
C ASP A 122 15.10 15.05 5.70
N GLY A 123 13.95 14.98 5.00
CA GLY A 123 13.68 15.72 3.77
C GLY A 123 14.26 15.12 2.50
N SER A 124 14.89 13.94 2.56
CA SER A 124 15.43 13.25 1.38
C SER A 124 14.37 12.56 0.53
N GLY A 125 13.12 12.55 1.00
CA GLY A 125 11.97 11.93 0.34
C GLY A 125 11.42 12.73 -0.85
N TYR A 126 10.26 12.33 -1.32
CA TYR A 126 9.54 13.00 -2.41
C TYR A 126 8.02 12.89 -2.21
N PRO A 127 7.18 13.75 -2.83
CA PRO A 127 7.51 14.71 -3.90
C PRO A 127 8.00 16.08 -3.42
N HIS A 128 7.77 16.46 -2.15
CA HIS A 128 7.96 17.81 -1.65
C HIS A 128 9.22 17.97 -0.80
N GLY A 129 9.88 16.88 -0.37
CA GLY A 129 11.01 16.91 0.55
C GLY A 129 10.61 17.39 1.95
N LEU A 130 9.43 16.99 2.43
CA LEU A 130 8.90 17.34 3.74
C LEU A 130 9.79 16.78 4.85
N VAL A 131 9.89 17.52 5.97
CA VAL A 131 10.71 17.12 7.10
C VAL A 131 9.86 16.87 8.34
N SER A 132 10.22 15.85 9.10
CA SER A 132 9.66 15.57 10.44
C SER A 132 8.15 15.84 10.55
N GLN A 133 7.74 16.86 11.31
CA GLN A 133 6.34 17.15 11.66
C GLN A 133 5.45 17.53 10.45
N GLU A 134 6.03 17.88 9.31
CA GLU A 134 5.29 18.18 8.08
C GLU A 134 4.69 16.93 7.44
N ILE A 135 5.22 15.75 7.77
CA ILE A 135 4.72 14.46 7.30
C ILE A 135 3.64 13.95 8.26
N GLY A 136 2.45 13.71 7.76
CA GLY A 136 1.33 13.17 8.55
C GLY A 136 1.62 11.79 9.15
N MET A 137 1.06 11.47 10.32
CA MET A 137 1.29 10.19 10.99
C MET A 137 0.88 8.99 10.12
N ASP A 138 -0.22 9.08 9.41
CA ASP A 138 -0.69 8.01 8.51
C ASP A 138 0.35 7.70 7.42
N ALA A 139 1.00 8.72 6.87
CA ALA A 139 2.07 8.57 5.89
C ALA A 139 3.35 7.98 6.48
N ARG A 140 3.71 8.34 7.73
CA ARG A 140 4.87 7.78 8.43
C ARG A 140 4.68 6.29 8.74
N ILE A 141 3.47 5.89 9.17
CA ILE A 141 3.11 4.48 9.37
C ILE A 141 3.21 3.72 8.05
N LEU A 142 2.59 4.26 7.01
CA LEU A 142 2.58 3.66 5.68
C LEU A 142 4.00 3.51 5.11
N ALA A 143 4.88 4.50 5.30
CA ALA A 143 6.27 4.46 4.85
C ALA A 143 7.07 3.31 5.48
N VAL A 144 6.84 3.01 6.76
CA VAL A 144 7.47 1.87 7.45
C VAL A 144 6.91 0.55 6.93
N ALA A 145 5.57 0.43 6.85
CA ALA A 145 4.91 -0.79 6.43
C ALA A 145 5.25 -1.17 4.97
N ASP A 146 5.27 -0.19 4.06
CA ASP A 146 5.61 -0.39 2.66
C ASP A 146 7.04 -0.91 2.49
N VAL A 147 8.02 -0.29 3.16
CA VAL A 147 9.42 -0.72 3.07
C VAL A 147 9.61 -2.12 3.65
N VAL A 148 9.01 -2.41 4.81
CA VAL A 148 9.13 -3.73 5.45
C VAL A 148 8.50 -4.81 4.57
N GLU A 149 7.30 -4.59 4.04
CA GLU A 149 6.66 -5.55 3.14
C GLU A 149 7.45 -5.73 1.84
N ALA A 150 7.89 -4.62 1.22
CA ALA A 150 8.64 -4.66 -0.02
C ALA A 150 9.97 -5.42 0.09
N MET A 151 10.62 -5.40 1.26
CA MET A 151 11.85 -6.14 1.50
C MET A 151 11.60 -7.59 1.91
N ALA A 152 10.54 -7.85 2.68
CA ALA A 152 10.20 -9.17 3.18
C ALA A 152 9.59 -10.09 2.11
N SER A 153 8.96 -9.53 1.08
CA SER A 153 8.27 -10.28 0.03
C SER A 153 9.12 -10.54 -1.21
N HIS A 154 8.84 -11.66 -1.88
CA HIS A 154 9.43 -11.95 -3.18
C HIS A 154 8.91 -10.97 -4.23
N ARG A 155 9.80 -10.42 -5.03
CA ARG A 155 9.49 -9.66 -6.25
C ARG A 155 10.14 -10.34 -7.45
N PRO A 156 9.55 -10.25 -8.67
CA PRO A 156 10.07 -10.97 -9.85
C PRO A 156 11.55 -10.70 -10.16
N TYR A 157 12.04 -9.53 -9.75
CA TYR A 157 13.43 -9.12 -10.01
C TYR A 157 14.35 -9.31 -8.80
N ARG A 158 13.82 -9.71 -7.64
CA ARG A 158 14.58 -9.85 -6.41
C ARG A 158 13.93 -10.87 -5.47
N SER A 159 14.72 -11.85 -5.05
CA SER A 159 14.35 -12.73 -3.94
C SER A 159 14.04 -11.90 -2.69
N ALA A 160 13.10 -12.38 -1.86
CA ALA A 160 12.86 -11.81 -0.55
C ALA A 160 14.17 -11.75 0.23
N LEU A 161 14.44 -10.62 0.87
CA LEU A 161 15.56 -10.49 1.81
C LEU A 161 15.20 -11.08 3.18
N GLY A 162 13.92 -11.34 3.41
CA GLY A 162 13.38 -11.81 4.67
C GLY A 162 12.96 -10.67 5.60
N VAL A 163 12.13 -11.03 6.58
CA VAL A 163 11.61 -10.07 7.56
C VAL A 163 12.74 -9.48 8.40
N ASP A 164 13.71 -10.27 8.85
CA ASP A 164 14.81 -9.79 9.68
C ASP A 164 15.60 -8.68 9.00
N ALA A 165 15.98 -8.85 7.73
CA ALA A 165 16.68 -7.83 6.97
C ALA A 165 15.84 -6.54 6.77
N ALA A 166 14.53 -6.69 6.61
CA ALA A 166 13.62 -5.56 6.51
C ALA A 166 13.52 -4.77 7.83
N LEU A 167 13.44 -5.49 8.95
CA LEU A 167 13.42 -4.88 10.28
C LEU A 167 14.75 -4.18 10.61
N ASP A 168 15.89 -4.78 10.25
CA ASP A 168 17.21 -4.17 10.42
C ASP A 168 17.33 -2.86 9.62
N GLU A 169 16.85 -2.84 8.37
CA GLU A 169 16.84 -1.63 7.52
C GLU A 169 16.06 -0.49 8.18
N VAL A 170 14.81 -0.71 8.59
CA VAL A 170 14.00 0.36 9.18
C VAL A 170 14.52 0.77 10.56
N THR A 171 15.06 -0.18 11.35
CA THR A 171 15.64 0.09 12.67
C THR A 171 16.89 0.96 12.57
N SER A 172 17.78 0.66 11.62
CA SER A 172 19.03 1.42 11.42
C SER A 172 18.78 2.88 11.03
N ARG A 173 17.59 3.18 10.49
CA ARG A 173 17.17 4.49 10.00
C ARG A 173 16.05 5.13 10.83
N ALA A 174 15.70 4.55 11.96
CA ALA A 174 14.68 5.07 12.86
C ALA A 174 15.06 6.45 13.43
N GLY A 175 14.17 7.42 13.29
CA GLY A 175 14.37 8.81 13.70
C GLY A 175 15.21 9.65 12.73
N SER A 176 15.73 9.05 11.63
CA SER A 176 16.35 9.78 10.51
C SER A 176 15.47 9.74 9.27
N LEU A 177 15.16 8.58 8.73
CA LEU A 177 14.27 8.43 7.59
C LEU A 177 12.84 8.04 8.01
N PHE A 178 12.71 7.21 9.04
CA PHE A 178 11.44 6.65 9.48
C PHE A 178 11.08 7.10 10.88
N ASP A 179 9.78 7.16 11.14
CA ASP A 179 9.26 7.50 12.47
C ASP A 179 9.70 6.44 13.49
N ARG A 180 10.27 6.91 14.59
CA ARG A 180 10.89 6.05 15.61
C ARG A 180 9.87 5.17 16.31
N ASP A 181 8.70 5.71 16.60
CA ASP A 181 7.66 4.99 17.34
C ASP A 181 6.98 3.98 16.40
N ALA A 182 6.72 4.34 15.15
CA ALA A 182 6.19 3.41 14.14
C ALA A 182 7.14 2.24 13.89
N VAL A 183 8.46 2.50 13.80
CA VAL A 183 9.47 1.44 13.68
C VAL A 183 9.51 0.56 14.93
N SER A 184 9.47 1.15 16.13
CA SER A 184 9.48 0.40 17.39
C SER A 184 8.32 -0.57 17.49
N VAL A 185 7.11 -0.11 17.20
CA VAL A 185 5.89 -0.94 17.17
C VAL A 185 6.00 -2.02 16.10
N CYS A 186 6.43 -1.69 14.88
CA CYS A 186 6.62 -2.66 13.80
C CYS A 186 7.56 -3.80 14.22
N VAL A 187 8.73 -3.47 14.77
CA VAL A 187 9.70 -4.46 15.25
C VAL A 187 9.11 -5.33 16.37
N GLN A 188 8.38 -4.73 17.32
CA GLN A 188 7.74 -5.47 18.39
C GLN A 188 6.73 -6.49 17.83
N LEU A 189 5.85 -6.10 16.95
CA LEU A 189 4.82 -6.96 16.34
C LEU A 189 5.39 -8.25 15.72
N PHE A 190 6.54 -8.16 15.05
CA PHE A 190 7.18 -9.34 14.48
C PHE A 190 7.95 -10.16 15.52
N ARG A 191 8.60 -9.52 16.50
CA ARG A 191 9.39 -10.22 17.53
C ARG A 191 8.55 -10.97 18.55
N THR A 192 7.35 -10.46 18.84
CA THR A 192 6.39 -11.13 19.75
C THR A 192 5.48 -12.12 19.03
N GLU A 193 5.68 -12.31 17.71
CA GLU A 193 4.83 -13.13 16.85
C GLU A 193 3.35 -12.73 16.84
N GLU A 194 3.06 -11.48 17.24
CA GLU A 194 1.69 -10.92 17.20
C GLU A 194 1.25 -10.57 15.78
N PHE A 195 2.21 -10.48 14.85
CA PHE A 195 1.92 -10.20 13.45
C PHE A 195 2.69 -11.13 12.51
N HIS A 196 1.93 -11.68 11.56
CA HIS A 196 2.47 -12.38 10.39
C HIS A 196 1.79 -11.83 9.16
N PHE A 197 2.55 -11.71 8.07
CA PHE A 197 1.91 -11.34 6.80
C PHE A 197 0.88 -12.41 6.43
N PRO A 198 -0.34 -11.97 6.05
CA PRO A 198 -1.37 -12.90 5.61
C PRO A 198 -0.89 -13.65 4.35
N ASP A 199 -1.20 -14.96 4.30
CA ASP A 199 -0.91 -15.78 3.13
C ASP A 199 -1.62 -15.23 1.89
N PRO A 200 -0.98 -15.25 0.71
CA PRO A 200 -1.60 -14.77 -0.54
C PRO A 200 -2.97 -15.42 -0.83
N GLY A 201 -3.18 -16.69 -0.43
CA GLY A 201 -4.45 -17.40 -0.57
C GLY A 201 -5.53 -16.98 0.44
N SER A 202 -5.16 -16.45 1.60
CA SER A 202 -6.09 -15.96 2.63
C SER A 202 -6.54 -14.52 2.39
N LEU A 203 -5.82 -13.79 1.54
CA LEU A 203 -6.14 -12.44 1.10
C LEU A 203 -7.26 -12.39 0.05
N MET A 204 -7.98 -13.51 -0.13
CA MET A 204 -9.13 -13.52 -1.02
C MET A 204 -10.13 -12.47 -0.55
N TRP A 205 -10.39 -11.52 -1.42
CA TRP A 205 -11.52 -10.60 -1.32
C TRP A 205 -12.76 -11.41 -0.96
N PRO A 206 -13.63 -10.94 -0.04
CA PRO A 206 -14.89 -11.63 0.23
C PRO A 206 -15.49 -12.02 -1.11
N GLU A 207 -15.85 -13.29 -1.24
CA GLU A 207 -16.22 -13.93 -2.50
C GLU A 207 -17.07 -12.99 -3.37
N SER A 208 -16.51 -12.60 -4.51
CA SER A 208 -17.26 -11.84 -5.49
C SER A 208 -18.47 -12.68 -5.90
N PRO A 209 -19.68 -12.11 -6.02
CA PRO A 209 -20.81 -12.81 -6.63
C PRO A 209 -20.47 -13.45 -7.98
N LEU A 210 -19.40 -12.98 -8.65
CA LEU A 210 -18.88 -13.50 -9.90
C LEU A 210 -18.09 -14.82 -9.75
N SER A 211 -17.63 -15.17 -8.55
CA SER A 211 -16.99 -16.49 -8.31
C SER A 211 -17.98 -17.64 -8.46
N GLN A 212 -19.28 -17.38 -8.36
CA GLN A 212 -20.34 -18.34 -8.60
C GLN A 212 -20.73 -18.46 -10.08
N VAL A 213 -20.43 -17.45 -10.91
CA VAL A 213 -20.79 -17.44 -12.33
C VAL A 213 -19.83 -18.33 -13.16
N ASN A 214 -18.61 -18.53 -12.72
CA ASN A 214 -17.59 -19.28 -13.49
C ASN A 214 -17.69 -20.81 -13.38
N ARG A 215 -18.63 -21.37 -12.62
CA ARG A 215 -18.83 -22.83 -12.56
C ARG A 215 -19.62 -23.44 -13.71
N GLY A 216 -20.03 -22.62 -14.68
CA GLY A 216 -20.88 -23.06 -15.79
C GLY A 216 -20.36 -22.77 -17.20
N TRP A 217 -19.17 -22.22 -17.34
CA TRP A 217 -18.63 -21.92 -18.68
C TRP A 217 -17.74 -23.07 -19.15
N ALA A 218 -18.33 -24.00 -19.91
CA ALA A 218 -17.57 -24.91 -20.72
C ALA A 218 -16.93 -24.14 -21.90
N PRO A 219 -15.64 -24.35 -22.23
CA PRO A 219 -15.05 -23.74 -23.40
C PRO A 219 -15.79 -24.22 -24.64
N LEU A 220 -16.24 -23.29 -25.48
CA LEU A 220 -16.77 -23.61 -26.82
C LEU A 220 -15.64 -24.31 -27.58
N SER A 221 -15.80 -25.60 -27.85
CA SER A 221 -14.97 -26.31 -28.81
C SER A 221 -15.16 -25.70 -30.17
N LEU A 222 -14.17 -25.01 -30.69
CA LEU A 222 -14.08 -24.67 -32.10
C LEU A 222 -13.86 -25.96 -32.88
N ALA A 223 -14.90 -26.45 -33.55
CA ALA A 223 -14.79 -27.47 -34.59
C ALA A 223 -14.49 -26.78 -35.93
#